data_5cfbde4fd1e3531092c8647f3e1b4a0d
#
_entry.id   5cfbde4fd1e3531092c8647f3e1b4a0d
#
_cell.length_a   1.000
_cell.length_b   1.000
_cell.length_c   1.000
_cell.angle_alpha   90.00
_cell.angle_beta   90.00
_cell.angle_gamma   90.00
#
_symmetry.space_group_name_H-M   'P 1'
#
loop_
_entity.id
_entity.type
_entity.pdbx_description
1 polymer ?
#
loop_
_entity_poly.entity_id
_entity_poly.type
_entity_poly.pdbx_seq_one_letter_code
_entity_poly.pdbx_strand_id
1 'polypeptide(L)'
;MFKTVYKLLTKLYTITKIILSAHHRRKDKMIDEKGNFYKPERGSTVNPDHIMLAFCGDPKTEMAVAWRTSTEVENGFISYSEIGTDSLINVESISEVKETDIDVSRYHWVRLKGLKSGTKYRYTVGDATHRSEEFTFETEPENLDKFSFIIIADHQKGDPCHLPDYSCVGRMMKTALERHPECRFIFTAGDNCDNGQNDLQWNGMFEGLKGIIESMPYMMTTGNHDNRGYITYFPEPTGKFYLEHADFFDFQFGPIYPDNGPEGYTGENYSFDYGNAHFLVLGINAPEKVSPWAYDDLQKTDKTWKLGSYHFPIYPVMPEGQNNDAYPWLRKPIEELDILFAGHEHSFARTYPTKGDELFDKPSQGTVHYITGNGGGNIYHSNARKLWHSAFYPQEERMGSYTLVEIDGNVLTATAYMEDGRIYDVMTIDKDKDLLLPYALAPTYDWTKMAFKGDMLELIARELYAQQKDGVWYAPFGVVIQAIGGKVIKEKETLYCEAYDHHALFTVGSNKALTDLGTVEMSGEAYFDRNQLYVPVEESAKIFEMEWYHAKRNNFINWNTPSEDKPLCKHPTE
;
A
#
# COMPACT_ATOMS: atom_id res chain seq x y z
N MET A 1 36.70 7.34 -15.99
CA MET A 1 36.37 7.10 -14.59
C MET A 1 35.05 6.29 -14.46
N PHE A 2 33.96 6.71 -15.08
CA PHE A 2 32.65 6.02 -15.05
C PHE A 2 32.67 4.57 -15.56
N LYS A 3 33.30 4.27 -16.68
CA LYS A 3 33.44 2.88 -17.19
C LYS A 3 34.15 1.94 -16.20
N THR A 4 35.02 2.46 -15.38
CA THR A 4 35.74 1.66 -14.36
C THR A 4 34.85 1.40 -13.15
N VAL A 5 34.06 2.38 -12.74
CA VAL A 5 33.10 2.25 -11.63
C VAL A 5 31.96 1.32 -12.03
N TYR A 6 31.43 1.44 -13.23
CA TYR A 6 30.40 0.53 -13.76
C TYR A 6 30.90 -0.92 -13.85
N LYS A 7 32.14 -1.13 -14.35
CA LYS A 7 32.77 -2.49 -14.33
C LYS A 7 33.01 -3.01 -12.91
N LEU A 8 33.28 -2.12 -11.93
CA LEU A 8 33.42 -2.53 -10.53
C LEU A 8 32.06 -2.90 -9.91
N LEU A 9 31.03 -2.11 -10.18
CA LEU A 9 29.66 -2.37 -9.72
C LEU A 9 29.11 -3.65 -10.37
N THR A 10 29.34 -3.87 -11.68
CA THR A 10 28.95 -5.10 -12.36
C THR A 10 29.73 -6.32 -11.81
N LYS A 11 31.02 -6.16 -11.48
CA LYS A 11 31.78 -7.21 -10.81
C LYS A 11 31.31 -7.46 -9.37
N LEU A 12 31.01 -6.42 -8.60
CA LEU A 12 30.43 -6.55 -7.26
C LEU A 12 29.05 -7.24 -7.35
N TYR A 13 28.21 -6.83 -8.27
CA TYR A 13 26.91 -7.46 -8.52
C TYR A 13 27.05 -8.93 -8.93
N THR A 14 28.01 -9.26 -9.81
CA THR A 14 28.32 -10.64 -10.20
C THR A 14 28.91 -11.45 -9.04
N ILE A 15 29.77 -10.86 -8.21
CA ILE A 15 30.34 -11.51 -7.02
C ILE A 15 29.25 -11.69 -5.96
N THR A 16 28.39 -10.70 -5.75
CA THR A 16 27.21 -10.82 -4.86
C THR A 16 26.24 -11.89 -5.38
N LYS A 17 26.01 -11.94 -6.69
CA LYS A 17 25.25 -13.02 -7.34
C LYS A 17 25.89 -14.39 -7.14
N ILE A 18 27.21 -14.50 -7.26
CA ILE A 18 27.96 -15.76 -7.06
C ILE A 18 27.96 -16.16 -5.58
N ILE A 19 28.11 -15.21 -4.65
CA ILE A 19 28.06 -15.46 -3.20
C ILE A 19 26.63 -15.83 -2.81
N LEU A 20 25.63 -15.11 -3.29
CA LEU A 20 24.23 -15.46 -3.14
C LEU A 20 23.93 -16.83 -3.77
N SER A 21 24.42 -17.13 -4.98
CA SER A 21 24.24 -18.45 -5.59
C SER A 21 24.98 -19.56 -4.87
N ALA A 22 26.15 -19.31 -4.27
CA ALA A 22 26.86 -20.29 -3.45
C ALA A 22 26.17 -20.50 -2.08
N HIS A 23 25.63 -19.43 -1.50
CA HIS A 23 24.80 -19.50 -0.30
C HIS A 23 23.50 -20.27 -0.59
N HIS A 24 22.91 -20.06 -1.75
CA HIS A 24 21.72 -20.73 -2.23
C HIS A 24 21.94 -22.22 -2.59
N ARG A 25 23.12 -22.63 -3.11
CA ARG A 25 23.40 -24.08 -3.33
C ARG A 25 23.42 -24.92 -2.05
N ARG A 26 23.48 -24.29 -0.88
CA ARG A 26 23.24 -24.95 0.41
C ARG A 26 21.76 -25.08 0.79
N LYS A 27 20.87 -24.28 0.17
CA LYS A 27 19.43 -24.24 0.48
C LYS A 27 18.64 -25.46 -0.02
N ASP A 28 19.08 -26.13 -1.08
CA ASP A 28 18.48 -27.41 -1.52
C ASP A 28 18.46 -28.50 -0.42
N LYS A 29 19.06 -28.22 0.74
CA LYS A 29 19.12 -29.12 1.89
C LYS A 29 18.58 -28.51 3.18
N MET A 30 17.95 -27.34 3.14
CA MET A 30 17.47 -26.64 4.35
C MET A 30 18.52 -26.67 5.49
N ILE A 31 19.73 -26.17 5.22
CA ILE A 31 20.83 -26.16 6.17
C ILE A 31 21.07 -24.72 6.61
N ASP A 32 21.04 -24.47 7.93
CA ASP A 32 21.33 -23.16 8.53
C ASP A 32 22.82 -22.76 8.34
N GLU A 33 23.17 -21.52 8.72
CA GLU A 33 24.55 -21.00 8.62
C GLU A 33 25.56 -21.81 9.42
N LYS A 34 25.10 -22.58 10.41
CA LYS A 34 25.91 -23.46 11.27
C LYS A 34 26.04 -24.87 10.69
N GLY A 35 25.40 -25.14 9.55
CA GLY A 35 25.44 -26.45 8.90
C GLY A 35 24.43 -27.45 9.47
N ASN A 36 23.47 -27.01 10.27
CA ASN A 36 22.39 -27.86 10.76
C ASN A 36 21.28 -27.87 9.72
N PHE A 37 20.59 -29.00 9.59
CA PHE A 37 19.37 -29.07 8.82
C PHE A 37 18.32 -28.18 9.48
N TYR A 38 17.74 -27.27 8.70
CA TYR A 38 16.53 -26.60 9.08
C TYR A 38 15.45 -27.68 9.21
N LYS A 39 15.06 -27.97 10.44
CA LYS A 39 13.83 -28.69 10.70
C LYS A 39 12.74 -27.66 10.68
N PRO A 40 11.69 -27.84 9.87
CA PRO A 40 10.49 -27.05 10.02
C PRO A 40 9.85 -27.45 11.38
N GLU A 41 10.41 -26.93 12.48
CA GLU A 41 9.87 -27.15 13.84
C GLU A 41 8.45 -26.57 13.97
N ARG A 42 7.94 -25.98 12.89
CA ARG A 42 6.67 -25.27 12.83
C ARG A 42 5.81 -25.65 11.63
N GLY A 43 5.94 -26.84 11.16
CA GLY A 43 4.91 -27.48 10.36
C GLY A 43 3.62 -27.60 11.17
N SER A 44 2.52 -27.75 10.48
CA SER A 44 1.21 -27.96 11.09
C SER A 44 1.21 -29.19 12.01
N THR A 45 0.43 -29.13 13.06
CA THR A 45 0.22 -30.23 13.99
C THR A 45 -1.25 -30.58 14.07
N VAL A 46 -1.60 -31.60 14.83
CA VAL A 46 -3.03 -31.91 15.13
C VAL A 46 -3.71 -30.80 15.94
N ASN A 47 -2.91 -29.97 16.65
CA ASN A 47 -3.45 -28.84 17.39
C ASN A 47 -3.65 -27.65 16.44
N PRO A 48 -4.80 -26.96 16.50
CA PRO A 48 -5.09 -25.80 15.66
C PRO A 48 -4.10 -24.65 15.86
N ASP A 49 -3.60 -24.10 14.77
CA ASP A 49 -2.82 -22.85 14.71
C ASP A 49 -3.36 -21.94 13.60
N HIS A 50 -2.69 -20.83 13.29
CA HIS A 50 -3.14 -19.83 12.31
C HIS A 50 -4.60 -19.40 12.51
N ILE A 51 -5.02 -19.28 13.78
CA ILE A 51 -6.40 -18.91 14.11
C ILE A 51 -6.58 -17.42 13.90
N MET A 52 -7.55 -17.03 13.10
CA MET A 52 -7.81 -15.63 12.77
C MET A 52 -9.31 -15.37 12.62
N LEU A 53 -9.75 -14.23 13.17
CA LEU A 53 -11.09 -13.70 12.99
C LEU A 53 -11.15 -12.68 11.86
N ALA A 54 -12.26 -12.66 11.11
CA ALA A 54 -12.55 -11.64 10.12
C ALA A 54 -14.05 -11.35 10.00
N PHE A 55 -14.41 -10.16 9.52
CA PHE A 55 -15.77 -9.88 9.05
C PHE A 55 -15.94 -10.52 7.67
N CYS A 56 -17.02 -11.28 7.48
CA CYS A 56 -17.30 -11.96 6.23
C CYS A 56 -18.62 -11.55 5.55
N GLY A 57 -19.35 -10.66 6.20
CA GLY A 57 -20.64 -10.14 5.79
C GLY A 57 -21.06 -9.03 6.74
N ASP A 58 -22.32 -9.05 7.22
CA ASP A 58 -22.80 -8.08 8.21
C ASP A 58 -22.17 -8.33 9.59
N PRO A 59 -21.29 -7.43 10.10
CA PRO A 59 -20.61 -7.62 11.39
C PRO A 59 -21.55 -7.71 12.61
N LYS A 60 -22.81 -7.35 12.45
CA LYS A 60 -23.84 -7.48 13.48
C LYS A 60 -24.27 -8.93 13.68
N THR A 61 -24.24 -9.70 12.62
CA THR A 61 -24.85 -11.03 12.59
C THR A 61 -23.96 -12.13 12.01
N GLU A 62 -22.77 -11.77 11.49
CA GLU A 62 -21.84 -12.69 10.86
C GLU A 62 -20.39 -12.50 11.37
N MET A 63 -19.65 -13.61 11.47
CA MET A 63 -18.23 -13.62 11.80
C MET A 63 -17.57 -14.84 11.15
N ALA A 64 -16.35 -14.71 10.66
CA ALA A 64 -15.61 -15.83 10.12
C ALA A 64 -14.37 -16.14 10.94
N VAL A 65 -13.98 -17.42 10.92
CA VAL A 65 -12.77 -17.94 11.57
C VAL A 65 -12.04 -18.86 10.60
N ALA A 66 -10.74 -18.62 10.43
CA ALA A 66 -9.81 -19.54 9.78
C ALA A 66 -8.89 -20.19 10.80
N TRP A 67 -8.41 -21.40 10.52
CA TRP A 67 -7.33 -22.05 11.25
C TRP A 67 -6.65 -23.11 10.39
N ARG A 68 -5.48 -23.58 10.83
CA ARG A 68 -4.71 -24.64 10.18
C ARG A 68 -4.50 -25.81 11.14
N THR A 69 -4.43 -27.02 10.57
CA THR A 69 -4.02 -28.26 11.27
C THR A 69 -3.18 -29.14 10.34
N SER A 70 -2.57 -30.20 10.86
CA SER A 70 -2.03 -31.26 10.02
C SER A 70 -3.15 -32.02 9.31
N THR A 71 -2.79 -32.76 8.26
CA THR A 71 -3.74 -33.57 7.46
C THR A 71 -4.36 -34.75 8.24
N GLU A 72 -3.84 -35.05 9.44
CA GLU A 72 -4.42 -36.07 10.33
C GLU A 72 -5.80 -35.65 10.87
N VAL A 73 -6.07 -34.35 10.92
CA VAL A 73 -7.38 -33.81 11.32
C VAL A 73 -8.26 -33.68 10.06
N GLU A 74 -9.05 -34.69 9.77
CA GLU A 74 -9.89 -34.70 8.57
C GLU A 74 -11.10 -33.77 8.65
N ASN A 75 -11.71 -33.68 9.84
CA ASN A 75 -12.95 -32.93 10.08
C ASN A 75 -12.75 -31.98 11.26
N GLY A 76 -12.71 -30.68 10.97
CA GLY A 76 -12.65 -29.64 11.98
C GLY A 76 -14.01 -28.96 12.20
N PHE A 77 -14.21 -28.37 13.36
CA PHE A 77 -15.40 -27.59 13.66
C PHE A 77 -15.08 -26.45 14.67
N ILE A 78 -15.89 -25.41 14.64
CA ILE A 78 -15.95 -24.40 15.67
C ILE A 78 -17.04 -24.78 16.67
N SER A 79 -16.73 -24.65 17.97
CA SER A 79 -17.73 -24.66 19.03
C SER A 79 -17.83 -23.27 19.61
N TYR A 80 -19.02 -22.70 19.66
CA TYR A 80 -19.20 -21.36 20.18
C TYR A 80 -20.46 -21.23 21.03
N SER A 81 -20.49 -20.25 21.92
CA SER A 81 -21.67 -19.91 22.73
C SER A 81 -21.64 -18.43 23.08
N GLU A 82 -22.82 -17.87 23.28
CA GLU A 82 -23.00 -16.54 23.89
C GLU A 82 -22.46 -16.58 25.32
N ILE A 83 -21.65 -15.59 25.73
CA ILE A 83 -21.12 -15.51 27.08
C ILE A 83 -22.28 -15.36 28.08
N GLY A 84 -22.24 -16.18 29.12
CA GLY A 84 -23.32 -16.24 30.13
C GLY A 84 -24.42 -17.26 29.83
N THR A 85 -24.27 -18.05 28.74
CA THR A 85 -25.15 -19.16 28.43
C THR A 85 -24.39 -20.51 28.44
N ASP A 86 -25.12 -21.60 28.69
CA ASP A 86 -24.58 -22.98 28.63
C ASP A 86 -24.83 -23.62 27.25
N SER A 87 -25.42 -22.88 26.32
CA SER A 87 -25.79 -23.41 24.99
C SER A 87 -24.59 -23.42 24.07
N LEU A 88 -23.98 -24.57 23.87
CA LEU A 88 -22.86 -24.75 22.95
C LEU A 88 -23.39 -25.14 21.56
N ILE A 89 -22.95 -24.39 20.54
CA ILE A 89 -23.30 -24.66 19.14
C ILE A 89 -22.01 -25.10 18.41
N ASN A 90 -22.11 -26.16 17.64
CA ASN A 90 -21.02 -26.66 16.80
C ASN A 90 -21.36 -26.43 15.32
N VAL A 91 -20.38 -25.89 14.58
CA VAL A 91 -20.47 -25.70 13.12
C VAL A 91 -19.26 -26.37 12.47
N GLU A 92 -19.50 -27.26 11.53
CA GLU A 92 -18.44 -27.95 10.78
C GLU A 92 -17.71 -26.92 9.87
N SER A 93 -16.40 -27.12 9.73
CA SER A 93 -15.58 -26.30 8.82
C SER A 93 -15.64 -26.83 7.39
N ILE A 94 -15.55 -25.93 6.43
CA ILE A 94 -15.06 -26.25 5.10
C ILE A 94 -13.53 -26.35 5.23
N SER A 95 -12.91 -27.33 4.59
CA SER A 95 -11.47 -27.48 4.67
C SER A 95 -10.85 -27.97 3.37
N GLU A 96 -9.61 -27.58 3.14
CA GLU A 96 -8.82 -28.00 1.98
C GLU A 96 -7.37 -28.29 2.39
N VAL A 97 -6.74 -29.24 1.69
CA VAL A 97 -5.33 -29.59 1.90
C VAL A 97 -4.47 -28.82 0.91
N LYS A 98 -3.42 -28.19 1.40
CA LYS A 98 -2.43 -27.43 0.61
C LYS A 98 -1.02 -27.92 0.90
N GLU A 99 -0.25 -28.19 -0.15
CA GLU A 99 1.20 -28.33 -0.06
C GLU A 99 1.83 -26.95 0.02
N THR A 100 2.70 -26.76 0.99
CA THR A 100 3.39 -25.50 1.26
C THR A 100 4.91 -25.68 1.18
N ASP A 101 5.67 -24.62 1.41
CA ASP A 101 7.13 -24.67 1.50
C ASP A 101 7.64 -25.39 2.76
N ILE A 102 6.78 -25.65 3.74
CA ILE A 102 7.12 -26.31 5.01
C ILE A 102 6.63 -27.76 5.02
N ASP A 103 5.36 -27.98 4.76
CA ASP A 103 4.70 -29.29 4.86
C ASP A 103 3.43 -29.37 3.99
N VAL A 104 2.62 -30.38 4.27
CA VAL A 104 1.26 -30.51 3.72
C VAL A 104 0.29 -30.29 4.85
N SER A 105 -0.40 -29.17 4.82
CA SER A 105 -1.32 -28.73 5.87
C SER A 105 -2.78 -28.77 5.42
N ARG A 106 -3.69 -28.81 6.38
CA ARG A 106 -5.12 -28.62 6.15
C ARG A 106 -5.54 -27.28 6.71
N TYR A 107 -6.19 -26.48 5.88
CA TYR A 107 -6.77 -25.19 6.23
C TYR A 107 -8.27 -25.35 6.39
N HIS A 108 -8.83 -24.71 7.39
CA HIS A 108 -10.22 -24.77 7.78
C HIS A 108 -10.83 -23.38 7.82
N TRP A 109 -12.08 -23.26 7.41
CA TRP A 109 -12.83 -22.00 7.42
C TRP A 109 -14.27 -22.24 7.89
N VAL A 110 -14.75 -21.32 8.70
CA VAL A 110 -16.16 -21.27 9.10
C VAL A 110 -16.67 -19.84 8.99
N ARG A 111 -17.84 -19.67 8.39
CA ARG A 111 -18.62 -18.44 8.44
C ARG A 111 -19.81 -18.64 9.36
N LEU A 112 -19.81 -18.02 10.52
CA LEU A 112 -20.93 -18.00 11.46
C LEU A 112 -21.96 -16.99 10.99
N LYS A 113 -23.23 -17.41 10.99
CA LYS A 113 -24.37 -16.58 10.58
C LYS A 113 -25.48 -16.62 11.63
N GLY A 114 -26.33 -15.58 11.65
CA GLY A 114 -27.44 -15.51 12.56
C GLY A 114 -27.02 -15.24 14.01
N LEU A 115 -25.86 -14.65 14.21
CA LEU A 115 -25.42 -14.14 15.50
C LEU A 115 -26.31 -12.99 15.95
N LYS A 116 -26.36 -12.74 17.26
CA LYS A 116 -27.06 -11.58 17.82
C LYS A 116 -26.14 -10.37 17.79
N SER A 117 -26.67 -9.24 17.42
CA SER A 117 -25.96 -7.94 17.42
C SER A 117 -25.53 -7.55 18.85
N GLY A 118 -24.38 -6.88 18.97
CA GLY A 118 -23.82 -6.36 20.22
C GLY A 118 -23.57 -7.43 21.29
N THR A 119 -23.27 -8.66 20.85
CA THR A 119 -23.20 -9.81 21.74
C THR A 119 -21.77 -10.39 21.76
N LYS A 120 -21.31 -10.71 22.97
CA LYS A 120 -20.02 -11.40 23.17
C LYS A 120 -20.19 -12.90 23.10
N TYR A 121 -19.34 -13.52 22.32
CA TYR A 121 -19.26 -14.96 22.14
C TYR A 121 -17.90 -15.48 22.61
N ARG A 122 -17.88 -16.70 23.11
CA ARG A 122 -16.66 -17.48 23.30
C ARG A 122 -16.63 -18.62 22.28
N TYR A 123 -15.45 -19.03 21.87
CA TYR A 123 -15.31 -20.11 20.90
C TYR A 123 -14.00 -20.88 21.05
N THR A 124 -14.00 -22.09 20.51
CA THR A 124 -12.82 -22.92 20.28
C THR A 124 -12.91 -23.54 18.91
N VAL A 125 -11.77 -23.85 18.27
CA VAL A 125 -11.69 -24.55 16.99
C VAL A 125 -10.91 -25.86 17.11
N GLY A 126 -11.04 -26.75 16.12
CA GLY A 126 -10.31 -28.01 16.06
C GLY A 126 -11.25 -29.19 15.83
N ASP A 127 -10.82 -30.40 16.21
CA ASP A 127 -11.62 -31.65 16.16
C ASP A 127 -12.16 -32.04 17.56
N ALA A 128 -12.69 -33.24 17.69
CA ALA A 128 -13.22 -33.75 18.96
C ALA A 128 -12.12 -33.95 20.04
N THR A 129 -10.87 -34.13 19.64
CA THR A 129 -9.74 -34.51 20.50
C THR A 129 -8.75 -33.36 20.70
N HIS A 130 -8.53 -32.60 19.65
CA HIS A 130 -7.52 -31.51 19.60
C HIS A 130 -8.24 -30.20 19.44
N ARG A 131 -8.37 -29.47 20.55
CA ARG A 131 -9.06 -28.17 20.61
C ARG A 131 -8.06 -27.04 20.89
N SER A 132 -8.33 -25.88 20.32
CA SER A 132 -7.65 -24.64 20.71
C SER A 132 -7.97 -24.27 22.17
N GLU A 133 -7.22 -23.33 22.72
CA GLU A 133 -7.70 -22.55 23.86
C GLU A 133 -8.99 -21.78 23.52
N GLU A 134 -9.68 -21.28 24.54
CA GLU A 134 -10.91 -20.52 24.37
C GLU A 134 -10.59 -19.06 24.03
N PHE A 135 -11.21 -18.55 22.96
CA PHE A 135 -11.15 -17.18 22.52
C PHE A 135 -12.52 -16.51 22.59
N THR A 136 -12.56 -15.19 22.45
CA THR A 136 -13.81 -14.42 22.45
C THR A 136 -13.84 -13.45 21.30
N PHE A 137 -15.06 -13.14 20.84
CA PHE A 137 -15.31 -12.01 19.93
C PHE A 137 -16.63 -11.31 20.29
N GLU A 138 -16.81 -10.11 19.75
CA GLU A 138 -18.05 -9.35 19.93
C GLU A 138 -18.57 -8.92 18.55
N THR A 139 -19.88 -9.09 18.33
CA THR A 139 -20.57 -8.61 17.14
C THR A 139 -20.84 -7.11 17.24
N GLU A 140 -20.98 -6.44 16.10
CA GLU A 140 -21.31 -5.02 16.07
C GLU A 140 -22.68 -4.76 16.74
N PRO A 141 -22.81 -3.72 17.60
CA PRO A 141 -24.09 -3.27 18.14
C PRO A 141 -25.04 -2.73 17.06
N GLU A 142 -26.35 -2.86 17.27
CA GLU A 142 -27.39 -2.47 16.29
C GLU A 142 -27.30 -1.01 15.85
N ASN A 143 -27.06 -0.11 16.79
CA ASN A 143 -26.93 1.32 16.52
C ASN A 143 -25.57 1.77 17.03
N LEU A 144 -24.63 1.94 16.10
CA LEU A 144 -23.25 2.29 16.41
C LEU A 144 -22.78 3.48 15.58
N ASP A 145 -22.78 4.66 16.21
CA ASP A 145 -22.26 5.90 15.61
C ASP A 145 -20.87 6.25 16.13
N LYS A 146 -20.41 5.53 17.19
CA LYS A 146 -19.09 5.75 17.78
C LYS A 146 -18.31 4.46 17.92
N PHE A 147 -17.17 4.40 17.24
CA PHE A 147 -16.25 3.26 17.30
C PHE A 147 -14.83 3.68 16.94
N SER A 148 -13.89 2.79 17.20
CA SER A 148 -12.50 2.97 16.79
C SER A 148 -11.93 1.69 16.20
N PHE A 149 -10.94 1.86 15.36
CA PHE A 149 -10.13 0.78 14.82
C PHE A 149 -8.67 1.21 14.73
N ILE A 150 -7.77 0.23 14.71
CA ILE A 150 -6.35 0.48 14.48
C ILE A 150 -6.03 0.13 13.03
N ILE A 151 -5.25 1.00 12.37
CA ILE A 151 -4.66 0.69 11.07
C ILE A 151 -3.13 0.65 11.16
N ILE A 152 -2.55 -0.38 10.54
CA ILE A 152 -1.11 -0.59 10.40
C ILE A 152 -0.78 -0.98 8.95
N ALA A 153 0.49 -0.82 8.55
CA ALA A 153 1.03 -1.35 7.30
C ALA A 153 2.51 -1.70 7.48
N ASP A 154 3.08 -2.38 6.50
CA ASP A 154 4.53 -2.56 6.39
C ASP A 154 5.14 -3.17 7.66
N HIS A 155 4.49 -4.18 8.21
CA HIS A 155 4.98 -4.90 9.39
C HIS A 155 5.66 -6.23 9.05
N GLN A 156 5.89 -6.46 7.75
CA GLN A 156 6.54 -7.64 7.23
C GLN A 156 7.96 -7.83 7.78
N LYS A 157 8.31 -9.07 8.06
CA LYS A 157 9.64 -9.50 8.48
C LYS A 157 10.13 -10.62 7.57
N GLY A 158 11.25 -10.39 6.90
CA GLY A 158 11.86 -11.36 6.01
C GLY A 158 12.96 -12.15 6.71
N ASP A 159 12.81 -13.47 6.74
CA ASP A 159 13.91 -14.38 7.00
C ASP A 159 13.76 -15.61 6.09
N PRO A 160 14.65 -15.79 5.13
CA PRO A 160 14.52 -16.88 4.15
C PRO A 160 14.83 -18.27 4.73
N CYS A 161 15.39 -18.34 5.94
CA CYS A 161 15.91 -19.58 6.52
C CYS A 161 15.31 -19.94 7.86
N HIS A 162 14.76 -18.95 8.58
CA HIS A 162 14.24 -19.11 9.93
C HIS A 162 12.84 -18.52 10.02
N LEU A 163 12.15 -18.82 11.12
CA LEU A 163 10.91 -18.18 11.42
C LEU A 163 11.11 -16.67 11.57
N PRO A 164 10.42 -15.84 10.78
CA PRO A 164 10.53 -14.39 10.91
C PRO A 164 10.07 -13.91 12.28
N ASP A 165 10.81 -12.98 12.87
CA ASP A 165 10.51 -12.45 14.21
C ASP A 165 9.54 -11.26 14.16
N TYR A 166 8.26 -11.52 14.38
CA TYR A 166 7.20 -10.52 14.51
C TYR A 166 6.95 -10.05 15.95
N SER A 167 7.85 -10.34 16.91
CA SER A 167 7.65 -9.97 18.31
C SER A 167 7.52 -8.45 18.54
N CYS A 168 8.16 -7.64 17.70
CA CYS A 168 8.02 -6.19 17.71
C CYS A 168 6.56 -5.78 17.42
N VAL A 169 5.98 -6.33 16.35
CA VAL A 169 4.59 -6.07 15.95
C VAL A 169 3.61 -6.52 17.04
N GLY A 170 3.83 -7.73 17.58
CA GLY A 170 2.99 -8.28 18.65
C GLY A 170 3.01 -7.42 19.92
N ARG A 171 4.20 -6.97 20.34
CA ARG A 171 4.32 -6.05 21.50
C ARG A 171 3.61 -4.72 21.23
N MET A 172 3.82 -4.13 20.05
CA MET A 172 3.18 -2.88 19.65
C MET A 172 1.67 -3.01 19.69
N MET A 173 1.11 -4.05 19.04
CA MET A 173 -0.34 -4.26 18.97
C MET A 173 -0.95 -4.55 20.35
N LYS A 174 -0.27 -5.36 21.17
CA LYS A 174 -0.72 -5.61 22.53
C LYS A 174 -0.78 -4.31 23.35
N THR A 175 0.30 -3.51 23.32
CA THR A 175 0.33 -2.22 24.01
C THR A 175 -0.71 -1.24 23.44
N ALA A 176 -0.93 -1.25 22.12
CA ALA A 176 -1.95 -0.42 21.48
C ALA A 176 -3.36 -0.80 21.96
N LEU A 177 -3.71 -2.07 21.99
CA LEU A 177 -5.02 -2.54 22.46
C LEU A 177 -5.21 -2.37 23.99
N GLU A 178 -4.15 -2.48 24.78
CA GLU A 178 -4.20 -2.14 26.21
C GLU A 178 -4.47 -0.64 26.44
N ARG A 179 -3.95 0.22 25.55
CA ARG A 179 -4.19 1.68 25.58
C ARG A 179 -5.55 2.07 25.01
N HIS A 180 -6.04 1.30 24.03
CA HIS A 180 -7.30 1.55 23.30
C HIS A 180 -8.23 0.33 23.37
N PRO A 181 -8.74 -0.01 24.56
CA PRO A 181 -9.58 -1.22 24.73
C PRO A 181 -10.95 -1.13 24.04
N GLU A 182 -11.34 0.07 23.58
CA GLU A 182 -12.54 0.31 22.78
C GLU A 182 -12.38 -0.07 21.31
N CYS A 183 -11.16 -0.38 20.85
CA CYS A 183 -10.88 -0.77 19.48
C CYS A 183 -11.69 -2.00 19.08
N ARG A 184 -12.26 -1.98 17.87
CA ARG A 184 -13.20 -3.01 17.40
C ARG A 184 -12.59 -3.99 16.41
N PHE A 185 -11.62 -3.57 15.64
CA PHE A 185 -10.90 -4.40 14.67
C PHE A 185 -9.55 -3.77 14.30
N ILE A 186 -8.71 -4.56 13.70
CA ILE A 186 -7.45 -4.12 13.11
C ILE A 186 -7.62 -4.15 11.59
N PHE A 187 -7.23 -3.06 10.94
CA PHE A 187 -7.20 -2.93 9.50
C PHE A 187 -5.76 -2.83 9.03
N THR A 188 -5.41 -3.39 7.87
CA THR A 188 -4.04 -3.24 7.36
C THR A 188 -4.03 -2.60 5.98
N ALA A 189 -2.97 -1.84 5.69
CA ALA A 189 -2.75 -1.25 4.38
C ALA A 189 -1.63 -2.00 3.61
N GLY A 190 -1.54 -3.31 3.78
CA GLY A 190 -0.68 -4.20 3.02
C GLY A 190 0.69 -4.48 3.63
N ASP A 191 1.42 -5.39 2.97
CA ASP A 191 2.71 -5.91 3.39
C ASP A 191 2.66 -6.54 4.79
N ASN A 192 1.75 -7.50 4.93
CA ASN A 192 1.51 -8.24 6.18
C ASN A 192 2.63 -9.25 6.46
N CYS A 193 3.19 -9.85 5.42
CA CYS A 193 4.37 -10.71 5.49
C CYS A 193 5.36 -10.39 4.37
N ASP A 194 6.61 -10.89 4.46
CA ASP A 194 7.67 -10.54 3.49
C ASP A 194 7.55 -11.30 2.16
N ASN A 195 6.97 -12.49 2.19
CA ASN A 195 6.71 -13.31 0.99
C ASN A 195 5.41 -14.09 1.17
N GLY A 196 4.34 -13.61 0.59
CA GLY A 196 2.99 -14.14 0.74
C GLY A 196 2.77 -15.53 0.15
N GLN A 197 3.69 -16.03 -0.69
CA GLN A 197 3.62 -17.39 -1.21
C GLN A 197 4.32 -18.42 -0.32
N ASN A 198 4.81 -17.99 0.85
CA ASN A 198 5.64 -18.79 1.74
C ASN A 198 4.97 -18.94 3.10
N ASP A 199 4.51 -20.16 3.43
CA ASP A 199 3.82 -20.45 4.69
C ASP A 199 4.70 -20.19 5.93
N LEU A 200 6.04 -20.36 5.80
CA LEU A 200 6.97 -19.98 6.86
C LEU A 200 6.85 -18.52 7.27
N GLN A 201 6.59 -17.62 6.31
CA GLN A 201 6.42 -16.19 6.57
C GLN A 201 5.14 -15.92 7.35
N TRP A 202 4.06 -16.56 6.96
CA TRP A 202 2.78 -16.49 7.67
C TRP A 202 2.87 -17.08 9.08
N ASN A 203 3.60 -18.19 9.28
CA ASN A 203 3.88 -18.72 10.63
C ASN A 203 4.49 -17.66 11.54
N GLY A 204 5.43 -16.86 11.04
CA GLY A 204 6.03 -15.76 11.81
C GLY A 204 5.02 -14.71 12.22
N MET A 205 4.15 -14.30 11.29
CA MET A 205 3.09 -13.33 11.54
C MET A 205 2.10 -13.85 12.60
N PHE A 206 1.60 -15.07 12.43
CA PHE A 206 0.67 -15.68 13.38
C PHE A 206 1.27 -15.87 14.78
N GLU A 207 2.55 -16.26 14.87
CA GLU A 207 3.23 -16.37 16.15
C GLU A 207 3.37 -15.00 16.84
N GLY A 208 3.72 -13.95 16.06
CA GLY A 208 3.89 -12.61 16.59
C GLY A 208 2.60 -11.96 17.07
N LEU A 209 1.49 -12.23 16.37
CA LEU A 209 0.15 -11.68 16.68
C LEU A 209 -0.70 -12.63 17.53
N LYS A 210 -0.13 -13.73 18.00
CA LYS A 210 -0.83 -14.69 18.86
C LYS A 210 -1.42 -14.04 20.11
N GLY A 211 -2.67 -14.38 20.41
CA GLY A 211 -3.47 -13.81 21.49
C GLY A 211 -4.12 -12.45 21.14
N ILE A 212 -4.03 -12.03 19.88
CA ILE A 212 -4.63 -10.80 19.36
C ILE A 212 -5.67 -11.11 18.29
N ILE A 213 -5.23 -11.64 17.17
CA ILE A 213 -6.08 -11.83 15.97
C ILE A 213 -7.08 -12.99 16.10
N GLU A 214 -6.95 -13.81 17.11
CA GLU A 214 -7.95 -14.80 17.49
C GLU A 214 -9.18 -14.16 18.16
N SER A 215 -9.04 -12.95 18.73
CA SER A 215 -10.14 -12.26 19.42
C SER A 215 -10.47 -10.88 18.84
N MET A 216 -9.64 -10.39 17.93
CA MET A 216 -9.79 -9.11 17.26
C MET A 216 -9.89 -9.32 15.74
N PRO A 217 -11.00 -8.99 15.08
CA PRO A 217 -11.10 -9.13 13.63
C PRO A 217 -9.95 -8.42 12.91
N TYR A 218 -9.33 -9.11 11.98
CA TYR A 218 -8.13 -8.68 11.27
C TYR A 218 -8.43 -8.60 9.77
N MET A 219 -8.61 -7.36 9.28
CA MET A 219 -9.03 -7.09 7.90
C MET A 219 -7.82 -6.65 7.09
N MET A 220 -7.35 -7.50 6.18
CA MET A 220 -6.09 -7.28 5.47
C MET A 220 -6.29 -6.72 4.06
N THR A 221 -5.46 -5.77 3.68
CA THR A 221 -5.17 -5.40 2.30
C THR A 221 -3.92 -6.16 1.85
N THR A 222 -3.86 -6.59 0.59
CA THR A 222 -2.64 -7.17 0.03
C THR A 222 -1.67 -6.07 -0.42
N GLY A 223 -0.39 -6.23 -0.05
CA GLY A 223 0.71 -5.44 -0.58
C GLY A 223 1.57 -6.24 -1.56
N ASN A 224 2.66 -5.64 -2.03
CA ASN A 224 3.56 -6.30 -2.98
C ASN A 224 4.33 -7.46 -2.35
N HIS A 225 4.57 -7.43 -1.03
CA HIS A 225 5.17 -8.54 -0.32
C HIS A 225 4.19 -9.71 -0.15
N ASP A 226 2.92 -9.45 0.12
CA ASP A 226 1.88 -10.47 0.20
C ASP A 226 1.63 -11.15 -1.15
N ASN A 227 1.81 -10.41 -2.25
CA ASN A 227 1.70 -10.90 -3.63
C ASN A 227 3.02 -11.45 -4.20
N ARG A 228 4.12 -11.34 -3.46
CA ARG A 228 5.43 -11.76 -3.95
C ARG A 228 5.44 -13.25 -4.21
N GLY A 229 5.68 -13.60 -5.49
CA GLY A 229 5.94 -14.97 -5.90
C GLY A 229 7.22 -15.48 -5.26
N TYR A 230 7.23 -16.75 -4.92
CA TYR A 230 8.44 -17.40 -4.46
C TYR A 230 9.48 -17.34 -5.57
N ILE A 231 10.42 -16.41 -5.46
CA ILE A 231 11.64 -16.54 -6.20
C ILE A 231 12.42 -17.64 -5.49
N THR A 232 12.25 -18.87 -5.95
CA THR A 232 13.27 -19.87 -5.70
C THR A 232 14.52 -19.37 -6.37
N TYR A 233 15.43 -18.86 -5.59
CA TYR A 233 16.75 -18.53 -6.11
C TYR A 233 17.54 -19.80 -6.48
N PHE A 234 16.89 -20.86 -6.96
CA PHE A 234 17.49 -22.15 -7.23
C PHE A 234 16.85 -22.90 -8.38
N PRO A 235 17.68 -23.40 -9.31
CA PRO A 235 19.02 -22.99 -9.74
C PRO A 235 18.99 -21.69 -10.54
N GLU A 236 17.83 -21.29 -11.06
CA GLU A 236 17.55 -20.06 -11.78
C GLU A 236 16.34 -19.38 -11.14
N PRO A 237 16.24 -18.04 -11.15
CA PRO A 237 15.02 -17.37 -10.71
C PRO A 237 13.83 -17.86 -11.53
N THR A 238 13.04 -18.76 -10.96
CA THR A 238 11.85 -19.28 -11.61
C THR A 238 10.64 -18.52 -11.08
N GLY A 239 9.91 -17.88 -11.98
CA GLY A 239 8.67 -17.20 -11.66
C GLY A 239 8.75 -15.69 -11.84
N LYS A 240 7.58 -15.08 -11.92
CA LYS A 240 7.40 -13.63 -11.89
C LYS A 240 7.64 -13.15 -10.47
N PHE A 241 8.31 -12.01 -10.30
CA PHE A 241 8.51 -11.37 -8.99
C PHE A 241 7.17 -11.02 -8.35
N TYR A 242 6.23 -10.55 -9.16
CA TYR A 242 4.83 -10.35 -8.77
C TYR A 242 3.96 -11.36 -9.53
N LEU A 243 3.04 -11.97 -8.81
CA LEU A 243 2.02 -12.84 -9.39
C LEU A 243 0.86 -11.99 -9.92
N GLU A 244 0.07 -12.57 -10.83
CA GLU A 244 -1.19 -11.97 -11.29
C GLU A 244 -2.26 -12.00 -10.19
N HIS A 245 -2.10 -12.91 -9.22
CA HIS A 245 -2.92 -13.07 -8.01
C HIS A 245 -2.03 -13.38 -6.82
N ALA A 246 -2.45 -12.96 -5.64
CA ALA A 246 -1.84 -13.36 -4.38
C ALA A 246 -2.38 -14.75 -3.96
N ASP A 247 -2.06 -15.79 -4.77
CA ASP A 247 -2.73 -17.10 -4.73
C ASP A 247 -2.76 -17.74 -3.34
N PHE A 248 -1.68 -17.65 -2.56
CA PHE A 248 -1.66 -18.25 -1.24
C PHE A 248 -2.42 -17.41 -0.21
N PHE A 249 -2.37 -16.09 -0.35
CA PHE A 249 -3.19 -15.18 0.46
C PHE A 249 -4.67 -15.44 0.21
N ASP A 250 -5.08 -15.46 -1.06
CA ASP A 250 -6.47 -15.72 -1.44
C ASP A 250 -6.94 -17.10 -0.98
N PHE A 251 -6.10 -18.12 -1.14
CA PHE A 251 -6.38 -19.46 -0.63
C PHE A 251 -6.61 -19.48 0.88
N GLN A 252 -5.72 -18.85 1.66
CA GLN A 252 -5.76 -18.92 3.12
C GLN A 252 -6.84 -18.02 3.73
N PHE A 253 -7.03 -16.82 3.19
CA PHE A 253 -7.86 -15.77 3.79
C PHE A 253 -9.11 -15.41 2.97
N GLY A 254 -9.11 -15.62 1.65
CA GLY A 254 -10.28 -15.32 0.81
C GLY A 254 -11.58 -15.92 1.34
N PRO A 255 -11.59 -17.19 1.84
CA PRO A 255 -12.81 -17.79 2.36
C PRO A 255 -13.40 -17.12 3.61
N ILE A 256 -12.65 -16.30 4.35
CA ILE A 256 -13.14 -15.59 5.55
C ILE A 256 -13.44 -14.11 5.32
N TYR A 257 -13.04 -13.54 4.18
CA TYR A 257 -13.41 -12.17 3.83
C TYR A 257 -14.73 -12.10 3.05
N PRO A 258 -15.37 -10.92 2.93
CA PRO A 258 -16.54 -10.75 2.08
C PRO A 258 -16.27 -11.20 0.65
N ASP A 259 -17.23 -11.91 0.05
CA ASP A 259 -17.17 -12.40 -1.33
C ASP A 259 -17.88 -11.48 -2.33
N ASN A 260 -17.85 -10.18 -2.05
CA ASN A 260 -18.50 -9.12 -2.83
C ASN A 260 -17.55 -8.41 -3.81
N GLY A 261 -16.31 -8.83 -3.89
CA GLY A 261 -15.30 -8.28 -4.79
C GLY A 261 -15.53 -8.59 -6.28
N PRO A 262 -14.67 -8.08 -7.16
CA PRO A 262 -14.81 -8.30 -8.61
C PRO A 262 -14.49 -9.76 -8.96
N GLU A 263 -15.18 -10.29 -9.96
CA GLU A 263 -15.00 -11.66 -10.43
C GLU A 263 -13.52 -11.96 -10.75
N GLY A 264 -13.00 -13.02 -10.17
CA GLY A 264 -11.62 -13.47 -10.32
C GLY A 264 -10.60 -12.77 -9.42
N TYR A 265 -11.01 -11.78 -8.61
CA TYR A 265 -10.13 -11.02 -7.70
C TYR A 265 -10.76 -10.81 -6.32
N THR A 266 -11.73 -11.62 -5.93
CA THR A 266 -12.58 -11.45 -4.74
C THR A 266 -11.76 -11.51 -3.47
N GLY A 267 -10.93 -12.44 -3.19
CA GLY A 267 -10.21 -12.55 -1.92
C GLY A 267 -9.23 -11.40 -1.63
N GLU A 268 -8.68 -10.80 -2.69
CA GLU A 268 -7.78 -9.66 -2.60
C GLU A 268 -8.51 -8.31 -2.57
N ASN A 269 -9.76 -8.28 -3.05
CA ASN A 269 -10.59 -7.09 -3.15
C ASN A 269 -11.97 -7.37 -2.57
N TYR A 270 -12.38 -6.55 -1.63
CA TYR A 270 -13.69 -6.65 -0.99
C TYR A 270 -14.08 -5.34 -0.33
N SER A 271 -15.33 -5.24 0.08
CA SER A 271 -15.79 -4.14 0.92
C SER A 271 -16.55 -4.68 2.14
N PHE A 272 -16.59 -3.90 3.20
CA PHE A 272 -17.38 -4.20 4.40
C PHE A 272 -17.83 -2.91 5.06
N ASP A 273 -18.92 -3.02 5.79
CA ASP A 273 -19.45 -1.93 6.61
C ASP A 273 -19.15 -2.17 8.09
N TYR A 274 -18.88 -1.10 8.84
CA TYR A 274 -18.86 -1.11 10.29
C TYR A 274 -19.35 0.24 10.82
N GLY A 275 -20.35 0.23 11.70
CA GLY A 275 -21.01 1.44 12.14
C GLY A 275 -21.56 2.26 10.96
N ASN A 276 -21.21 3.53 10.93
CA ASN A 276 -21.57 4.46 9.87
C ASN A 276 -20.46 4.63 8.80
N ALA A 277 -19.52 3.69 8.71
CA ALA A 277 -18.45 3.69 7.74
C ALA A 277 -18.51 2.50 6.78
N HIS A 278 -18.16 2.75 5.54
CA HIS A 278 -17.92 1.79 4.47
C HIS A 278 -16.43 1.70 4.20
N PHE A 279 -15.90 0.50 4.15
CA PHE A 279 -14.49 0.20 3.94
C PHE A 279 -14.30 -0.51 2.60
N LEU A 280 -13.52 0.10 1.72
CA LEU A 280 -13.14 -0.46 0.42
C LEU A 280 -11.70 -0.98 0.50
N VAL A 281 -11.50 -2.27 0.28
CA VAL A 281 -10.19 -2.93 0.25
C VAL A 281 -9.79 -3.21 -1.18
N LEU A 282 -8.68 -2.65 -1.62
CA LEU A 282 -8.16 -2.79 -2.97
C LEU A 282 -6.81 -3.53 -2.94
N GLY A 283 -6.78 -4.70 -3.54
CA GLY A 283 -5.54 -5.41 -3.84
C GLY A 283 -4.71 -4.72 -4.92
N ILE A 284 -3.44 -5.09 -5.01
CA ILE A 284 -2.51 -4.44 -5.97
C ILE A 284 -2.66 -4.95 -7.41
N ASN A 285 -3.41 -6.03 -7.63
CA ASN A 285 -3.52 -6.70 -8.91
C ASN A 285 -4.65 -6.14 -9.78
N ALA A 286 -4.42 -6.10 -11.10
CA ALA A 286 -5.41 -5.79 -12.13
C ALA A 286 -6.29 -4.55 -11.83
N PRO A 287 -5.72 -3.37 -11.53
CA PRO A 287 -6.48 -2.18 -11.16
C PRO A 287 -7.53 -1.79 -12.22
N GLU A 288 -7.28 -2.09 -13.49
CA GLU A 288 -8.20 -1.85 -14.60
C GLU A 288 -9.50 -2.70 -14.52
N LYS A 289 -9.41 -3.89 -13.90
CA LYS A 289 -10.57 -4.77 -13.69
C LYS A 289 -11.29 -4.48 -12.38
N VAL A 290 -10.52 -4.07 -11.37
CA VAL A 290 -11.02 -3.76 -10.03
C VAL A 290 -11.77 -2.43 -9.99
N SER A 291 -11.31 -1.43 -10.73
CA SER A 291 -11.84 -0.07 -10.69
C SER A 291 -13.37 0.05 -10.96
N PRO A 292 -13.96 -0.60 -11.96
CA PRO A 292 -15.40 -0.50 -12.19
C PRO A 292 -16.22 -1.02 -11.01
N TRP A 293 -15.82 -2.15 -10.44
CA TRP A 293 -16.46 -2.71 -9.25
C TRP A 293 -16.35 -1.77 -8.04
N ALA A 294 -15.14 -1.26 -7.77
CA ALA A 294 -14.88 -0.37 -6.64
C ALA A 294 -15.72 0.91 -6.72
N TYR A 295 -15.84 1.49 -7.93
CA TYR A 295 -16.68 2.67 -8.14
C TYR A 295 -18.16 2.35 -7.90
N ASP A 296 -18.65 1.27 -8.49
CA ASP A 296 -20.05 0.85 -8.37
C ASP A 296 -20.43 0.52 -6.92
N ASP A 297 -19.51 -0.04 -6.15
CA ASP A 297 -19.68 -0.34 -4.75
C ASP A 297 -19.82 0.95 -3.91
N LEU A 298 -18.92 1.91 -4.11
CA LEU A 298 -18.98 3.22 -3.47
C LEU A 298 -20.22 4.05 -3.85
N GLN A 299 -20.86 3.80 -4.99
CA GLN A 299 -22.10 4.46 -5.38
C GLN A 299 -23.34 3.84 -4.70
N LYS A 300 -23.24 2.60 -4.20
CA LYS A 300 -24.35 1.90 -3.54
C LYS A 300 -24.45 2.17 -2.05
N THR A 301 -23.32 2.51 -1.42
CA THR A 301 -23.31 2.77 0.02
C THR A 301 -23.90 4.12 0.38
N ASP A 302 -24.71 4.16 1.45
CA ASP A 302 -25.25 5.36 2.08
C ASP A 302 -24.51 5.75 3.36
N LYS A 303 -23.41 5.06 3.67
CA LYS A 303 -22.61 5.31 4.86
C LYS A 303 -22.01 6.71 4.85
N THR A 304 -21.93 7.30 6.05
CA THR A 304 -21.35 8.64 6.25
C THR A 304 -19.90 8.71 5.82
N TRP A 305 -19.11 7.69 6.20
CA TRP A 305 -17.68 7.62 5.91
C TRP A 305 -17.39 6.59 4.83
N LYS A 306 -16.61 7.01 3.85
CA LYS A 306 -16.08 6.15 2.79
C LYS A 306 -14.56 6.09 2.94
N LEU A 307 -14.07 4.98 3.47
CA LEU A 307 -12.67 4.76 3.77
C LEU A 307 -12.12 3.67 2.86
N GLY A 308 -10.94 3.86 2.30
CA GLY A 308 -10.32 2.87 1.44
C GLY A 308 -8.92 2.49 1.87
N SER A 309 -8.45 1.33 1.45
CA SER A 309 -7.06 0.92 1.55
C SER A 309 -6.57 0.39 0.21
N TYR A 310 -5.42 0.89 -0.21
CA TYR A 310 -4.64 0.44 -1.35
C TYR A 310 -3.16 0.56 -0.99
N HIS A 311 -2.41 -0.51 -1.09
CA HIS A 311 -1.06 -0.56 -0.52
C HIS A 311 -0.11 0.51 -1.04
N PHE A 312 -0.09 0.72 -2.37
CA PHE A 312 0.81 1.70 -2.97
C PHE A 312 0.29 3.14 -2.82
N PRO A 313 1.07 4.07 -2.25
CA PRO A 313 0.68 5.47 -2.19
C PRO A 313 0.52 6.08 -3.57
N ILE A 314 -0.59 6.75 -3.80
CA ILE A 314 -0.81 7.52 -5.03
C ILE A 314 0.08 8.79 -5.03
N TYR A 315 0.25 9.39 -3.86
CA TYR A 315 1.10 10.57 -3.65
C TYR A 315 2.28 10.19 -2.74
N PRO A 316 3.37 9.67 -3.34
CA PRO A 316 4.47 9.05 -2.61
C PRO A 316 5.38 10.06 -1.90
N VAL A 317 6.14 9.57 -0.93
CA VAL A 317 7.27 10.27 -0.28
C VAL A 317 8.62 9.83 -0.84
N MET A 318 8.71 8.65 -1.46
CA MET A 318 9.93 8.15 -2.09
C MET A 318 10.32 9.00 -3.32
N PRO A 319 11.63 9.15 -3.60
CA PRO A 319 12.11 9.89 -4.77
C PRO A 319 11.65 9.27 -6.10
N GLU A 320 11.56 7.95 -6.14
CA GLU A 320 11.30 7.20 -7.38
C GLU A 320 9.83 7.18 -7.78
N GLY A 321 8.91 7.50 -6.86
CA GLY A 321 7.49 7.69 -7.12
C GLY A 321 6.86 6.54 -7.93
N GLN A 322 6.99 5.31 -7.43
CA GLN A 322 6.72 4.09 -8.22
C GLN A 322 5.24 3.81 -8.52
N ASN A 323 4.28 4.56 -7.95
CA ASN A 323 2.94 3.99 -7.84
C ASN A 323 1.83 4.77 -8.53
N ASN A 324 2.18 5.74 -9.37
CA ASN A 324 1.20 6.45 -10.19
C ASN A 324 0.56 5.56 -11.28
N ASP A 325 1.10 4.36 -11.53
CA ASP A 325 0.65 3.47 -12.60
C ASP A 325 -0.77 2.94 -12.42
N ALA A 326 -1.19 2.72 -11.18
CA ALA A 326 -2.54 2.26 -10.87
C ALA A 326 -3.54 3.43 -10.80
N TYR A 327 -3.07 4.65 -10.50
CA TYR A 327 -3.93 5.79 -10.28
C TYR A 327 -4.83 6.14 -11.49
N PRO A 328 -4.36 6.12 -12.74
CA PRO A 328 -5.24 6.36 -13.88
C PRO A 328 -6.45 5.42 -13.92
N TRP A 329 -6.29 4.20 -13.43
CA TRP A 329 -7.36 3.21 -13.35
C TRP A 329 -8.24 3.40 -12.12
N LEU A 330 -7.61 3.58 -10.94
CA LEU A 330 -8.28 3.67 -9.65
C LEU A 330 -8.74 5.09 -9.29
N ARG A 331 -8.39 6.09 -10.08
CA ARG A 331 -8.72 7.50 -9.81
C ARG A 331 -10.18 7.70 -9.49
N LYS A 332 -11.07 7.18 -10.33
CA LYS A 332 -12.51 7.38 -10.20
C LYS A 332 -13.07 6.87 -8.88
N PRO A 333 -12.81 5.61 -8.44
CA PRO A 333 -13.24 5.17 -7.12
C PRO A 333 -12.50 5.88 -5.97
N ILE A 334 -11.20 6.17 -6.11
CA ILE A 334 -10.43 6.83 -5.03
C ILE A 334 -10.94 8.25 -4.75
N GLU A 335 -11.32 9.01 -5.79
CA GLU A 335 -11.86 10.37 -5.63
C GLU A 335 -13.26 10.42 -4.97
N GLU A 336 -13.89 9.27 -4.72
CA GLU A 336 -15.14 9.14 -3.95
C GLU A 336 -14.90 8.85 -2.46
N LEU A 337 -13.65 8.59 -2.05
CA LEU A 337 -13.28 8.29 -0.67
C LEU A 337 -13.03 9.57 0.13
N ASP A 338 -13.32 9.51 1.43
CA ASP A 338 -12.88 10.53 2.38
C ASP A 338 -11.38 10.39 2.68
N ILE A 339 -10.93 9.15 2.91
CA ILE A 339 -9.52 8.81 3.17
C ILE A 339 -9.14 7.54 2.41
N LEU A 340 -7.99 7.58 1.75
CA LEU A 340 -7.29 6.39 1.25
C LEU A 340 -6.07 6.12 2.11
N PHE A 341 -6.06 4.99 2.80
CA PHE A 341 -4.90 4.51 3.56
C PHE A 341 -3.95 3.73 2.66
N ALA A 342 -2.65 3.95 2.86
CA ALA A 342 -1.59 3.29 2.12
C ALA A 342 -0.42 2.89 3.02
N GLY A 343 0.44 2.00 2.54
CA GLY A 343 1.69 1.56 3.14
C GLY A 343 2.89 1.76 2.21
N HIS A 344 3.71 0.70 2.06
CA HIS A 344 4.80 0.56 1.10
C HIS A 344 6.06 1.39 1.38
N GLU A 345 5.92 2.61 1.84
CA GLU A 345 7.02 3.55 1.92
C GLU A 345 7.64 3.67 3.31
N HIS A 346 7.15 2.88 4.28
CA HIS A 346 7.70 2.73 5.63
C HIS A 346 7.97 4.06 6.36
N SER A 347 7.17 5.07 6.03
CA SER A 347 7.17 6.38 6.67
C SER A 347 5.75 6.93 6.70
N PHE A 348 5.54 7.95 7.50
CA PHE A 348 4.23 8.57 7.62
C PHE A 348 4.13 9.80 6.73
N ALA A 349 3.00 9.92 6.02
CA ALA A 349 2.61 11.16 5.37
C ALA A 349 1.09 11.23 5.19
N ARG A 350 0.56 12.44 5.12
CA ARG A 350 -0.79 12.69 4.64
C ARG A 350 -0.84 13.90 3.72
N THR A 351 -1.72 13.83 2.73
CA THR A 351 -1.88 14.92 1.78
C THR A 351 -2.85 15.99 2.31
N TYR A 352 -2.89 17.14 1.64
CA TYR A 352 -4.11 17.95 1.59
C TYR A 352 -5.23 17.13 0.93
N PRO A 353 -6.53 17.46 1.11
CA PRO A 353 -7.56 16.87 0.28
C PRO A 353 -7.22 17.06 -1.20
N THR A 354 -7.23 16.00 -1.98
CA THR A 354 -6.67 15.99 -3.34
C THR A 354 -7.67 15.39 -4.31
N LYS A 355 -7.89 16.07 -5.44
CA LYS A 355 -8.75 15.60 -6.53
C LYS A 355 -8.23 16.13 -7.86
N GLY A 356 -8.09 15.26 -8.86
CA GLY A 356 -7.59 15.66 -10.16
C GLY A 356 -6.18 16.25 -10.10
N ASP A 357 -5.33 15.77 -9.18
CA ASP A 357 -4.00 16.28 -8.89
C ASP A 357 -3.96 17.72 -8.34
N GLU A 358 -5.10 18.30 -8.06
CA GLU A 358 -5.22 19.59 -7.38
C GLU A 358 -5.37 19.40 -5.87
N LEU A 359 -4.80 20.33 -5.11
CA LEU A 359 -4.81 20.33 -3.66
C LEU A 359 -5.89 21.27 -3.14
N PHE A 360 -6.63 20.86 -2.11
CA PHE A 360 -7.75 21.60 -1.56
C PHE A 360 -7.61 21.82 -0.05
N ASP A 361 -8.44 22.71 0.49
CA ASP A 361 -8.41 23.09 1.90
C ASP A 361 -9.45 22.33 2.74
N LYS A 362 -10.50 21.82 2.08
CA LYS A 362 -11.67 21.25 2.72
C LYS A 362 -11.85 19.78 2.40
N PRO A 363 -12.24 18.96 3.35
CA PRO A 363 -12.44 17.51 3.14
C PRO A 363 -13.50 17.20 2.08
N SER A 364 -14.53 18.02 1.91
CA SER A 364 -15.56 17.82 0.87
C SER A 364 -15.05 17.99 -0.56
N GLN A 365 -13.84 18.52 -0.74
CA GLN A 365 -13.28 18.86 -2.05
C GLN A 365 -12.37 17.78 -2.63
N GLY A 366 -11.97 16.80 -1.83
CA GLY A 366 -11.09 15.73 -2.29
C GLY A 366 -10.75 14.71 -1.21
N THR A 367 -10.05 13.67 -1.61
CA THR A 367 -9.62 12.57 -0.75
C THR A 367 -8.34 12.93 0.00
N VAL A 368 -8.25 12.61 1.27
CA VAL A 368 -6.99 12.62 2.02
C VAL A 368 -6.28 11.29 1.78
N HIS A 369 -5.08 11.34 1.19
CA HIS A 369 -4.21 10.18 1.07
C HIS A 369 -3.31 10.10 2.30
N TYR A 370 -3.33 8.94 2.98
CA TYR A 370 -2.75 8.75 4.30
C TYR A 370 -1.83 7.52 4.29
N ILE A 371 -0.52 7.76 4.29
CA ILE A 371 0.50 6.71 4.43
C ILE A 371 0.64 6.45 5.93
N THR A 372 0.33 5.23 6.38
CA THR A 372 0.12 4.90 7.79
C THR A 372 1.40 4.79 8.62
N GLY A 373 2.56 4.84 7.99
CA GLY A 373 3.86 4.65 8.63
C GLY A 373 4.35 3.20 8.53
N ASN A 374 5.37 2.88 9.33
CA ASN A 374 6.05 1.60 9.37
C ASN A 374 5.58 0.79 10.59
N GLY A 375 4.82 -0.27 10.38
CA GLY A 375 4.35 -1.18 11.44
C GLY A 375 5.44 -2.07 12.06
N GLY A 376 6.69 -1.92 11.65
CA GLY A 376 7.82 -2.68 12.17
C GLY A 376 8.71 -3.31 11.10
N GLY A 377 8.48 -3.01 9.82
CA GLY A 377 9.30 -3.43 8.68
C GLY A 377 10.68 -2.77 8.61
N ASN A 378 11.27 -2.75 7.44
CA ASN A 378 12.56 -2.10 7.21
C ASN A 378 12.44 -0.56 7.29
N ILE A 379 13.55 0.14 7.53
CA ILE A 379 13.60 1.59 7.55
C ILE A 379 14.12 2.08 6.20
N TYR A 380 13.45 3.09 5.62
CA TYR A 380 13.91 3.79 4.41
C TYR A 380 14.39 5.20 4.77
N HIS A 381 15.54 5.60 4.23
CA HIS A 381 16.21 6.86 4.56
C HIS A 381 16.12 7.92 3.46
N SER A 382 15.51 7.59 2.31
CA SER A 382 15.41 8.49 1.15
C SER A 382 14.09 9.25 1.07
N ASN A 383 13.18 9.02 2.00
CA ASN A 383 11.85 9.60 1.99
C ASN A 383 11.88 11.09 2.32
N ALA A 384 11.08 11.88 1.62
CA ALA A 384 11.01 13.31 1.79
C ALA A 384 9.57 13.84 1.66
N ARG A 385 9.30 14.94 2.37
CA ARG A 385 8.04 15.67 2.19
C ARG A 385 7.96 16.25 0.78
N LYS A 386 6.83 15.99 0.11
CA LYS A 386 6.53 16.55 -1.20
C LYS A 386 5.53 17.71 -1.09
N LEU A 387 5.34 18.45 -2.19
CA LEU A 387 4.45 19.61 -2.24
C LEU A 387 2.98 19.29 -1.88
N TRP A 388 2.53 18.07 -2.11
CA TRP A 388 1.15 17.63 -1.81
C TRP A 388 0.94 17.18 -0.36
N HIS A 389 2.00 17.04 0.45
CA HIS A 389 1.88 16.58 1.84
C HIS A 389 1.61 17.74 2.80
N SER A 390 0.52 17.63 3.54
CA SER A 390 0.20 18.52 4.67
C SER A 390 0.96 18.13 5.93
N ALA A 391 1.25 16.83 6.13
CA ALA A 391 2.10 16.30 7.18
C ALA A 391 3.04 15.21 6.66
N PHE A 392 4.21 15.09 7.30
CA PHE A 392 5.21 14.08 6.98
C PHE A 392 6.08 13.80 8.21
N TYR A 393 6.35 12.51 8.44
CA TYR A 393 7.30 12.04 9.45
C TYR A 393 8.12 10.88 8.89
N PRO A 394 9.46 10.98 8.80
CA PRO A 394 10.30 10.01 8.11
C PRO A 394 10.40 8.64 8.81
N GLN A 395 10.09 8.60 10.10
CA GLN A 395 10.10 7.38 10.93
C GLN A 395 11.44 6.61 10.84
N GLU A 396 12.53 7.30 11.17
CA GLU A 396 13.90 6.72 11.14
C GLU A 396 14.22 5.87 12.38
N GLU A 397 13.34 5.85 13.38
CA GLU A 397 13.47 5.02 14.56
C GLU A 397 13.17 3.55 14.23
N ARG A 398 13.94 2.64 14.84
CA ARG A 398 13.71 1.19 14.75
C ARG A 398 12.56 0.75 15.69
N MET A 399 11.41 1.34 15.46
CA MET A 399 10.24 1.20 16.33
C MET A 399 9.00 1.20 15.43
N GLY A 400 8.07 0.31 15.71
CA GLY A 400 6.81 0.25 14.97
C GLY A 400 5.92 1.46 15.26
N SER A 401 4.98 1.70 14.36
CA SER A 401 3.93 2.71 14.51
C SER A 401 2.57 2.17 14.10
N TYR A 402 1.52 2.77 14.64
CA TYR A 402 0.14 2.48 14.29
C TYR A 402 -0.69 3.75 14.32
N THR A 403 -1.81 3.75 13.63
CA THR A 403 -2.79 4.84 13.71
C THR A 403 -4.09 4.33 14.34
N LEU A 404 -4.54 5.00 15.39
CA LEU A 404 -5.89 4.85 15.91
C LEU A 404 -6.82 5.77 15.13
N VAL A 405 -7.88 5.21 14.56
CA VAL A 405 -8.95 5.98 13.92
C VAL A 405 -10.21 5.88 14.78
N GLU A 406 -10.69 7.01 15.21
CA GLU A 406 -11.90 7.16 16.02
C GLU A 406 -12.97 7.85 15.18
N ILE A 407 -14.15 7.26 15.10
CA ILE A 407 -15.32 7.84 14.45
C ILE A 407 -16.37 8.11 15.51
N ASP A 408 -16.91 9.32 15.53
CA ASP A 408 -18.01 9.76 16.40
C ASP A 408 -19.02 10.55 15.54
N GLY A 409 -20.02 9.86 14.99
CA GLY A 409 -20.97 10.43 14.03
C GLY A 409 -20.26 10.99 12.79
N ASN A 410 -20.33 12.30 12.61
CA ASN A 410 -19.76 13.03 11.48
C ASN A 410 -18.33 13.54 11.72
N VAL A 411 -17.68 13.12 12.81
CA VAL A 411 -16.31 13.48 13.15
C VAL A 411 -15.44 12.23 13.13
N LEU A 412 -14.32 12.29 12.39
CA LEU A 412 -13.28 11.27 12.37
C LEU A 412 -11.99 11.87 12.87
N THR A 413 -11.32 11.20 13.81
CA THR A 413 -9.99 11.57 14.29
C THR A 413 -9.02 10.40 14.05
N ALA A 414 -7.92 10.67 13.35
CA ALA A 414 -6.82 9.74 13.15
C ALA A 414 -5.61 10.23 13.96
N THR A 415 -5.17 9.41 14.91
CA THR A 415 -4.01 9.71 15.76
C THR A 415 -2.91 8.68 15.51
N ALA A 416 -1.77 9.16 15.03
CA ALA A 416 -0.61 8.33 14.72
C ALA A 416 0.34 8.23 15.93
N TYR A 417 0.59 6.99 16.35
CA TYR A 417 1.40 6.63 17.51
C TYR A 417 2.64 5.84 17.12
N MET A 418 3.75 6.12 17.78
CA MET A 418 4.86 5.18 17.87
C MET A 418 4.55 4.09 18.91
N GLU A 419 5.23 2.94 18.84
CA GLU A 419 5.12 1.82 19.79
C GLU A 419 5.21 2.29 21.25
N ASP A 420 6.08 3.25 21.56
CA ASP A 420 6.28 3.80 22.91
C ASP A 420 5.16 4.76 23.38
N GLY A 421 4.19 5.05 22.51
CA GLY A 421 3.03 5.90 22.80
C GLY A 421 3.21 7.38 22.48
N ARG A 422 4.35 7.78 21.92
CA ARG A 422 4.49 9.13 21.38
C ARG A 422 3.52 9.35 20.22
N ILE A 423 2.84 10.47 20.23
CA ILE A 423 2.01 10.92 19.12
C ILE A 423 2.87 11.78 18.19
N TYR A 424 2.84 11.51 16.90
CA TYR A 424 3.59 12.28 15.91
C TYR A 424 2.69 12.98 14.88
N ASP A 425 1.41 12.59 14.76
CA ASP A 425 0.39 13.33 14.01
C ASP A 425 -1.00 13.11 14.60
N VAL A 426 -1.84 14.12 14.49
CA VAL A 426 -3.28 14.04 14.77
C VAL A 426 -4.01 14.76 13.65
N MET A 427 -4.97 14.07 13.03
CA MET A 427 -5.84 14.64 12.01
C MET A 427 -7.29 14.48 12.44
N THR A 428 -8.10 15.54 12.31
CA THR A 428 -9.54 15.46 12.50
C THR A 428 -10.29 15.99 11.29
N ILE A 429 -11.24 15.23 10.80
CA ILE A 429 -12.22 15.63 9.78
C ILE A 429 -13.57 15.80 10.46
N ASP A 430 -14.16 16.99 10.34
CA ASP A 430 -15.51 17.30 10.80
C ASP A 430 -16.39 17.60 9.57
N LYS A 431 -17.25 16.66 9.19
CA LYS A 431 -18.10 16.78 8.00
C LYS A 431 -19.19 17.83 8.16
N ASP A 432 -19.68 18.08 9.38
CA ASP A 432 -20.71 19.10 9.63
C ASP A 432 -20.17 20.51 9.38
N LYS A 433 -18.91 20.73 9.68
CA LYS A 433 -18.22 22.02 9.50
C LYS A 433 -17.42 22.09 8.18
N ASP A 434 -17.33 20.98 7.46
CA ASP A 434 -16.45 20.84 6.30
C ASP A 434 -15.01 21.30 6.63
N LEU A 435 -14.47 20.76 7.73
CA LEU A 435 -13.22 21.20 8.32
C LEU A 435 -12.25 20.04 8.51
N LEU A 436 -11.00 20.28 8.10
CA LEU A 436 -9.86 19.40 8.36
C LEU A 436 -8.90 20.11 9.32
N LEU A 437 -8.54 19.44 10.41
CA LEU A 437 -7.58 19.93 11.41
C LEU A 437 -6.33 19.04 11.46
N PRO A 438 -5.16 19.60 11.73
CA PRO A 438 -4.90 21.05 11.88
C PRO A 438 -5.16 21.78 10.57
N TYR A 439 -5.80 22.93 10.68
CA TYR A 439 -6.13 23.73 9.50
C TYR A 439 -4.86 24.19 8.78
N ALA A 440 -4.78 23.92 7.50
CA ALA A 440 -3.71 24.38 6.64
C ALA A 440 -4.25 24.67 5.24
N LEU A 441 -3.91 25.83 4.71
CA LEU A 441 -4.24 26.15 3.33
C LEU A 441 -3.33 25.37 2.39
N ALA A 442 -3.91 24.73 1.38
CA ALA A 442 -3.15 24.13 0.31
C ALA A 442 -2.37 25.22 -0.45
N PRO A 443 -1.11 24.95 -0.81
CA PRO A 443 -0.26 25.97 -1.45
C PRO A 443 -0.86 26.41 -2.79
N THR A 444 -0.85 27.73 -3.02
CA THR A 444 -1.13 28.36 -4.31
C THR A 444 0.00 29.31 -4.65
N TYR A 445 0.27 29.50 -5.93
CA TYR A 445 1.43 30.27 -6.38
C TYR A 445 1.00 31.34 -7.38
N ASP A 446 1.53 32.55 -7.23
CA ASP A 446 1.30 33.66 -8.18
C ASP A 446 1.91 33.37 -9.55
N TRP A 447 3.00 32.58 -9.56
CA TRP A 447 3.70 32.15 -10.78
C TRP A 447 3.52 30.64 -10.95
N THR A 448 3.47 30.17 -12.19
CA THR A 448 3.35 28.72 -12.45
C THR A 448 4.64 28.01 -12.08
N LYS A 449 4.68 27.45 -10.89
CA LYS A 449 5.81 26.69 -10.37
C LYS A 449 6.01 25.38 -11.14
N MET A 450 7.22 24.85 -11.04
CA MET A 450 7.59 23.57 -11.64
C MET A 450 7.95 22.57 -10.55
N ALA A 451 7.52 21.34 -10.72
CA ALA A 451 7.87 20.24 -9.84
C ALA A 451 8.18 18.98 -10.66
N PHE A 452 9.00 18.11 -10.10
CA PHE A 452 9.26 16.80 -10.63
C PHE A 452 8.96 15.76 -9.54
N LYS A 453 8.02 14.87 -9.79
CA LYS A 453 7.53 13.89 -8.79
C LYS A 453 7.20 14.54 -7.44
N GLY A 454 6.61 15.73 -7.48
CA GLY A 454 6.24 16.49 -6.29
C GLY A 454 7.37 17.28 -5.61
N ASP A 455 8.62 17.12 -6.04
CA ASP A 455 9.73 17.93 -5.56
C ASP A 455 9.79 19.24 -6.35
N MET A 456 9.73 20.36 -5.64
CA MET A 456 9.78 21.68 -6.28
C MET A 456 11.16 21.96 -6.88
N LEU A 457 11.20 22.38 -8.14
CA LEU A 457 12.43 22.67 -8.89
C LEU A 457 12.99 24.07 -8.59
N GLU A 458 12.91 24.52 -7.35
CA GLU A 458 13.29 25.89 -6.96
C GLU A 458 14.78 26.09 -6.67
N LEU A 459 15.55 25.04 -6.52
CA LEU A 459 16.88 25.12 -5.93
C LEU A 459 17.94 25.83 -6.78
N ILE A 460 17.70 26.02 -8.07
CA ILE A 460 18.72 26.58 -8.97
C ILE A 460 18.42 28.01 -9.43
N ALA A 461 17.16 28.45 -9.40
CA ALA A 461 16.82 29.80 -9.80
C ALA A 461 15.49 30.26 -9.20
N ARG A 462 15.58 31.22 -8.32
CA ARG A 462 14.43 31.79 -7.58
C ARG A 462 13.34 32.40 -8.46
N GLU A 463 13.51 32.44 -9.77
CA GLU A 463 12.62 33.12 -10.70
C GLU A 463 12.30 32.31 -11.96
N LEU A 464 12.61 31.01 -11.98
CA LEU A 464 12.23 30.15 -13.08
C LEU A 464 10.82 29.58 -12.83
N TYR A 465 9.95 29.80 -13.80
CA TYR A 465 8.58 29.33 -13.79
C TYR A 465 8.15 28.97 -15.22
N ALA A 466 7.15 28.08 -15.32
CA ALA A 466 6.55 27.79 -16.61
C ALA A 466 5.70 28.99 -17.07
N GLN A 467 5.59 29.16 -18.37
CA GLN A 467 4.86 30.26 -19.00
C GLN A 467 3.87 29.71 -20.01
N GLN A 468 2.71 30.34 -20.13
CA GLN A 468 1.75 30.02 -21.18
C GLN A 468 1.73 31.15 -22.22
N LYS A 469 1.90 30.80 -23.51
CA LYS A 469 1.82 31.73 -24.63
C LYS A 469 0.94 31.10 -25.71
N ASP A 470 -0.06 31.83 -26.15
CA ASP A 470 -0.99 31.38 -27.20
C ASP A 470 -1.59 29.97 -26.95
N GLY A 471 -1.85 29.66 -25.68
CA GLY A 471 -2.39 28.38 -25.26
C GLY A 471 -1.35 27.25 -25.08
N VAL A 472 -0.09 27.48 -25.47
CA VAL A 472 1.00 26.52 -25.33
C VAL A 472 1.75 26.77 -24.02
N TRP A 473 1.98 25.71 -23.26
CA TRP A 473 2.85 25.74 -22.07
C TRP A 473 4.31 25.61 -22.46
N TYR A 474 5.15 26.47 -21.89
CA TYR A 474 6.60 26.48 -22.05
C TYR A 474 7.29 26.34 -20.70
N ALA A 475 8.39 25.63 -20.66
CA ALA A 475 9.24 25.52 -19.49
C ALA A 475 10.73 25.65 -19.85
N PRO A 476 11.59 26.10 -18.91
CA PRO A 476 13.03 26.05 -19.05
C PRO A 476 13.51 24.61 -18.88
N PHE A 477 13.33 23.81 -19.92
CA PHE A 477 13.37 22.35 -19.86
C PHE A 477 14.73 21.77 -19.44
N GLY A 478 15.82 22.51 -19.68
CA GLY A 478 17.13 22.11 -19.18
C GLY A 478 17.18 21.95 -17.63
N VAL A 479 16.35 22.72 -16.91
CA VAL A 479 16.23 22.58 -15.44
C VAL A 479 15.53 21.26 -15.08
N VAL A 480 14.50 20.89 -15.82
CA VAL A 480 13.78 19.61 -15.62
C VAL A 480 14.73 18.44 -15.87
N ILE A 481 15.46 18.46 -16.98
CA ILE A 481 16.45 17.41 -17.32
C ILE A 481 17.56 17.32 -16.26
N GLN A 482 18.04 18.44 -15.72
CA GLN A 482 19.03 18.41 -14.63
C GLN A 482 18.47 17.79 -13.35
N ALA A 483 17.21 18.06 -13.03
CA ALA A 483 16.55 17.50 -11.85
C ALA A 483 16.45 15.98 -11.88
N ILE A 484 16.30 15.38 -13.08
CA ILE A 484 16.28 13.93 -13.26
C ILE A 484 17.70 13.31 -13.45
N GLY A 485 18.75 14.09 -13.19
CA GLY A 485 20.14 13.63 -13.35
C GLY A 485 20.62 13.52 -14.80
N GLY A 486 19.87 14.06 -15.75
CA GLY A 486 20.21 14.08 -17.16
C GLY A 486 21.33 15.08 -17.49
N LYS A 487 21.85 14.96 -18.69
CA LYS A 487 22.91 15.84 -19.20
C LYS A 487 22.32 17.02 -19.97
N VAL A 488 22.79 18.20 -19.66
CA VAL A 488 22.39 19.45 -20.34
C VAL A 488 23.63 20.16 -20.87
N ILE A 489 23.62 20.52 -22.15
CA ILE A 489 24.64 21.37 -22.76
C ILE A 489 23.90 22.58 -23.35
N LYS A 490 24.26 23.76 -22.86
CA LYS A 490 23.67 25.03 -23.28
C LYS A 490 24.68 25.82 -24.07
N GLU A 491 24.32 26.19 -25.26
CA GLU A 491 25.07 27.11 -26.11
C GLU A 491 24.22 28.38 -26.34
N LYS A 492 24.76 29.35 -27.10
CA LYS A 492 24.11 30.64 -27.27
C LYS A 492 22.69 30.56 -27.85
N GLU A 493 22.46 29.63 -28.77
CA GLU A 493 21.19 29.51 -29.51
C GLU A 493 20.59 28.10 -29.41
N THR A 494 21.25 27.18 -28.68
CA THR A 494 20.82 25.80 -28.60
C THR A 494 20.84 25.26 -27.18
N LEU A 495 19.98 24.29 -26.93
CA LEU A 495 19.91 23.50 -25.72
C LEU A 495 19.91 22.01 -26.10
N TYR A 496 20.98 21.31 -25.75
CA TYR A 496 21.03 19.85 -25.84
C TYR A 496 20.66 19.25 -24.49
N CYS A 497 19.73 18.30 -24.53
CA CYS A 497 19.28 17.53 -23.39
C CYS A 497 19.45 16.02 -23.66
N GLU A 498 19.85 15.26 -22.65
CA GLU A 498 20.02 13.82 -22.73
C GLU A 498 19.58 13.18 -21.41
N ALA A 499 18.59 12.29 -21.42
CA ALA A 499 18.09 11.51 -20.28
C ALA A 499 17.31 10.29 -20.78
N TYR A 500 17.22 9.21 -19.99
CA TYR A 500 16.44 8.00 -20.29
C TYR A 500 16.69 7.41 -21.67
N ASP A 501 17.96 7.37 -22.12
CA ASP A 501 18.39 6.91 -23.44
C ASP A 501 17.89 7.79 -24.62
N HIS A 502 17.20 8.89 -24.34
CA HIS A 502 16.76 9.88 -25.33
C HIS A 502 17.62 11.13 -25.32
N HIS A 503 17.70 11.78 -26.47
CA HIS A 503 18.32 13.10 -26.56
C HIS A 503 17.55 14.02 -27.49
N ALA A 504 17.64 15.31 -27.21
CA ALA A 504 17.04 16.36 -28.03
C ALA A 504 17.95 17.60 -28.12
N LEU A 505 18.00 18.20 -29.29
CA LEU A 505 18.58 19.51 -29.53
C LEU A 505 17.46 20.49 -29.91
N PHE A 506 17.27 21.47 -29.06
CA PHE A 506 16.36 22.58 -29.27
C PHE A 506 17.10 23.81 -29.73
N THR A 507 16.55 24.57 -30.66
CA THR A 507 17.14 25.77 -31.23
C THR A 507 16.21 26.98 -31.06
N VAL A 508 16.75 28.13 -30.66
CA VAL A 508 15.99 29.39 -30.54
C VAL A 508 15.31 29.75 -31.85
N GLY A 509 14.05 30.15 -31.81
CA GLY A 509 13.25 30.53 -32.97
C GLY A 509 12.83 29.35 -33.86
N SER A 510 13.05 28.13 -33.39
CA SER A 510 12.63 26.92 -34.11
C SER A 510 11.46 26.22 -33.39
N ASN A 511 10.48 25.79 -34.18
CA ASN A 511 9.44 24.88 -33.72
C ASN A 511 9.78 23.41 -34.00
N LYS A 512 11.07 23.06 -34.22
CA LYS A 512 11.54 21.72 -34.47
C LYS A 512 12.66 21.34 -33.48
N ALA A 513 12.53 20.19 -32.88
CA ALA A 513 13.59 19.56 -32.09
C ALA A 513 14.22 18.41 -32.90
N LEU A 514 15.56 18.33 -32.87
CA LEU A 514 16.28 17.19 -33.44
C LEU A 514 16.51 16.16 -32.32
N THR A 515 16.03 14.94 -32.50
CA THR A 515 16.05 13.88 -31.49
C THR A 515 16.68 12.60 -32.04
N ASP A 516 16.97 11.64 -31.19
CA ASP A 516 17.36 10.28 -31.55
C ASP A 516 16.29 9.57 -32.42
N LEU A 517 15.02 9.95 -32.29
CA LEU A 517 13.91 9.41 -33.06
C LEU A 517 13.62 10.20 -34.36
N GLY A 518 14.43 11.21 -34.67
CA GLY A 518 14.26 12.08 -35.83
C GLY A 518 13.86 13.51 -35.45
N THR A 519 13.20 14.21 -36.38
CA THR A 519 12.75 15.57 -36.14
C THR A 519 11.33 15.57 -35.58
N VAL A 520 11.15 16.19 -34.42
CA VAL A 520 9.86 16.39 -33.77
C VAL A 520 9.39 17.82 -34.02
N GLU A 521 8.19 18.01 -34.58
CA GLU A 521 7.53 19.31 -34.65
C GLU A 521 6.88 19.65 -33.34
N MET A 522 7.15 20.85 -32.80
CA MET A 522 6.62 21.36 -31.55
C MET A 522 5.46 22.33 -31.82
N SER A 523 4.56 22.45 -30.86
CA SER A 523 3.39 23.34 -30.90
C SER A 523 3.74 24.83 -30.90
N GLY A 524 5.03 25.17 -30.67
CA GLY A 524 5.51 26.54 -30.72
C GLY A 524 7.03 26.62 -30.83
N GLU A 525 7.54 27.82 -31.12
CA GLU A 525 8.96 28.08 -31.27
C GLU A 525 9.67 28.19 -29.90
N ALA A 526 10.81 27.52 -29.75
CA ALA A 526 11.67 27.70 -28.58
C ALA A 526 12.19 29.13 -28.49
N TYR A 527 12.20 29.70 -27.30
CA TYR A 527 12.66 31.10 -27.11
C TYR A 527 13.52 31.24 -25.85
N PHE A 528 14.30 32.33 -25.84
CA PHE A 528 15.19 32.65 -24.74
C PHE A 528 14.50 33.62 -23.75
N ASP A 529 14.44 33.25 -22.50
CA ASP A 529 14.04 34.15 -21.41
C ASP A 529 14.84 33.81 -20.14
N ARG A 530 15.20 34.84 -19.37
CA ARG A 530 15.92 34.71 -18.10
C ARG A 530 17.13 33.78 -18.16
N ASN A 531 17.89 33.92 -19.24
CA ASN A 531 19.06 33.08 -19.50
C ASN A 531 18.80 31.59 -19.61
N GLN A 532 17.55 31.16 -19.91
CA GLN A 532 17.15 29.81 -20.17
C GLN A 532 16.43 29.69 -21.50
N LEU A 533 16.54 28.52 -22.16
CA LEU A 533 15.74 28.19 -23.32
C LEU A 533 14.44 27.59 -22.87
N TYR A 534 13.34 28.22 -23.20
CA TYR A 534 11.98 27.75 -22.97
C TYR A 534 11.52 26.98 -24.20
N VAL A 535 11.03 25.78 -23.98
CA VAL A 535 10.50 24.90 -25.02
C VAL A 535 9.08 24.46 -24.65
N PRO A 536 8.24 24.11 -25.63
CA PRO A 536 6.90 23.58 -25.38
C PRO A 536 6.94 22.35 -24.47
N VAL A 537 6.13 22.35 -23.42
CA VAL A 537 6.11 21.31 -22.37
C VAL A 537 5.63 19.97 -22.94
N GLU A 538 4.57 19.99 -23.75
CA GLU A 538 3.94 18.78 -24.29
C GLU A 538 4.92 17.92 -25.07
N GLU A 539 5.56 18.49 -26.08
CA GLU A 539 6.44 17.74 -26.97
C GLU A 539 7.76 17.41 -26.28
N SER A 540 8.29 18.32 -25.44
CA SER A 540 9.53 18.04 -24.70
C SER A 540 9.33 16.92 -23.67
N ALA A 541 8.21 16.87 -22.97
CA ALA A 541 7.89 15.77 -22.08
C ALA A 541 7.78 14.45 -22.86
N LYS A 542 7.08 14.46 -24.01
CA LYS A 542 6.90 13.27 -24.85
C LYS A 542 8.21 12.71 -25.43
N ILE A 543 9.16 13.57 -25.83
CA ILE A 543 10.47 13.16 -26.33
C ILE A 543 11.21 12.31 -25.28
N PHE A 544 11.08 12.66 -24.01
CA PHE A 544 11.75 11.98 -22.89
C PHE A 544 10.82 11.00 -22.16
N GLU A 545 9.71 10.62 -22.79
CA GLU A 545 8.73 9.68 -22.24
C GLU A 545 8.24 10.08 -20.84
N MET A 546 8.13 11.38 -20.58
CA MET A 546 7.64 11.92 -19.32
C MET A 546 6.16 12.28 -19.42
N GLU A 547 5.42 12.02 -18.37
CA GLU A 547 4.08 12.56 -18.16
C GLU A 547 4.15 13.93 -17.49
N TRP A 548 3.14 14.76 -17.74
CA TRP A 548 3.02 16.02 -17.06
C TRP A 548 1.56 16.43 -16.88
N TYR A 549 1.31 17.24 -15.85
CA TYR A 549 0.02 17.89 -15.66
C TYR A 549 0.16 19.29 -15.09
N HIS A 550 -0.85 20.14 -15.32
CA HIS A 550 -0.96 21.47 -14.73
C HIS A 550 -2.07 21.47 -13.67
N ALA A 551 -1.68 21.56 -12.40
CA ALA A 551 -2.60 21.79 -11.29
C ALA A 551 -3.06 23.26 -11.33
N LYS A 552 -4.24 23.49 -11.89
CA LYS A 552 -4.75 24.85 -12.20
C LYS A 552 -4.99 25.67 -10.94
N ARG A 553 -5.62 25.08 -9.92
CA ARG A 553 -5.91 25.74 -8.65
C ARG A 553 -4.63 26.17 -7.93
N ASN A 554 -3.64 25.29 -7.90
CA ASN A 554 -2.39 25.49 -7.16
C ASN A 554 -1.31 26.18 -7.99
N ASN A 555 -1.53 26.27 -9.30
CA ASN A 555 -0.66 26.91 -10.28
C ASN A 555 0.75 26.34 -10.33
N PHE A 556 0.87 25.02 -10.52
CA PHE A 556 2.15 24.37 -10.77
C PHE A 556 2.03 23.33 -11.90
N ILE A 557 3.12 23.11 -12.61
CA ILE A 557 3.30 21.98 -13.53
C ILE A 557 4.18 20.95 -12.83
N ASN A 558 3.72 19.71 -12.80
CA ASN A 558 4.50 18.56 -12.33
C ASN A 558 4.83 17.63 -13.49
N TRP A 559 6.05 17.13 -13.50
CA TRP A 559 6.46 16.05 -14.39
C TRP A 559 6.67 14.77 -13.60
N ASN A 560 6.30 13.65 -14.23
CA ASN A 560 6.55 12.31 -13.73
C ASN A 560 7.29 11.50 -14.82
N THR A 561 8.08 10.53 -14.42
CA THR A 561 8.60 9.53 -15.35
C THR A 561 7.54 8.46 -15.57
N PRO A 562 7.40 7.94 -16.80
CA PRO A 562 6.60 6.76 -17.04
C PRO A 562 7.20 5.56 -16.29
N SER A 563 6.37 4.61 -15.93
CA SER A 563 6.88 3.34 -15.44
C SER A 563 7.49 2.52 -16.57
N GLU A 564 8.59 1.81 -16.25
CA GLU A 564 9.38 1.05 -17.24
C GLU A 564 8.58 -0.01 -18.01
N ASP A 565 7.39 -0.39 -17.57
CA ASP A 565 6.64 -1.53 -18.10
C ASP A 565 5.25 -1.20 -18.71
N LYS A 566 4.84 0.07 -18.79
CA LYS A 566 3.47 0.39 -19.25
C LYS A 566 3.44 1.54 -20.25
N PRO A 567 2.55 1.45 -21.25
CA PRO A 567 2.30 2.60 -22.12
C PRO A 567 1.80 3.78 -21.28
N LEU A 568 2.25 4.99 -21.65
CA LEU A 568 1.77 6.26 -21.09
C LEU A 568 0.27 6.16 -20.79
N CYS A 569 -0.07 6.12 -19.50
CA CYS A 569 -1.46 6.07 -19.09
C CYS A 569 -2.11 7.37 -19.55
N LYS A 570 -2.84 7.30 -20.63
CA LYS A 570 -3.76 8.38 -20.96
C LYS A 570 -4.75 8.44 -19.81
N HIS A 571 -4.87 9.61 -19.17
CA HIS A 571 -6.02 9.87 -18.32
C HIS A 571 -7.25 9.36 -19.06
N PRO A 572 -8.07 8.48 -18.48
CA PRO A 572 -9.31 8.13 -19.12
C PRO A 572 -10.09 9.45 -19.24
N THR A 573 -10.09 10.01 -20.45
CA THR A 573 -11.00 11.09 -20.78
C THR A 573 -12.39 10.50 -20.68
N GLU A 574 -13.14 10.92 -19.67
CA GLU A 574 -14.59 10.77 -19.45
C GLU A 574 -15.20 9.39 -19.73
#